data_b5aff651d6702200a94262f58e23cedb
#
_entry.id   b5aff651d6702200a94262f58e23cedb
#
_cell.length_a   1.000
_cell.length_b   1.000
_cell.length_c   1.000
_cell.angle_alpha   90.00
_cell.angle_beta   90.00
_cell.angle_gamma   90.00
#
_symmetry.space_group_name_H-M   'P 1'
#
loop_
_entity.id
_entity.type
_entity.pdbx_description
1 polymer ?
#
loop_
_entity_poly.entity_id
_entity_poly.type
_entity_poly.pdbx_seq_one_letter_code
_entity_poly.pdbx_strand_id
1 'polypeptide(L)'
;MKKRILITGHNGEIGSKTIKKLVTLGKSVIAIDIVDPKEKIHNVTYIKDTITNHQLINSIFNDYHITEVYHFAALLSQTASLNPELAFEINEKASKNLIDCSYNFGIKNNCITKFFFPSSIAVYGPRKIENASEQDIIKPTTIYGNNKLIIEQYGSKLHENSLSKNVGLDFRSIRFPGVISYDSVPSGGTTDYAPQMINNAKNGEKFECKLSANTTLPFIGIDKTISSIIDLMSFKVIESKLRVFNVQEASFSVKELSDFLLQKFPSFQILYNENKNFQSVADTWPSSLNCEKANKFWNFSTEKDFELFIENIINK
;
A
#
# COMPACT_ATOMS: atom_id res chain seq x y z
N MET A 1 3.82 -30.40 5.37
CA MET A 1 3.24 -29.29 6.18
C MET A 1 2.08 -28.63 5.44
N LYS A 2 1.05 -28.12 6.15
CA LYS A 2 -0.07 -27.40 5.54
C LYS A 2 0.43 -26.05 5.01
N LYS A 3 0.07 -25.70 3.76
CA LYS A 3 0.41 -24.40 3.16
C LYS A 3 -0.22 -23.26 3.95
N ARG A 4 0.55 -22.19 4.19
CA ARG A 4 0.14 -21.00 4.93
C ARG A 4 0.51 -19.74 4.19
N ILE A 5 -0.25 -18.67 4.43
CA ILE A 5 0.04 -17.30 4.01
C ILE A 5 0.53 -16.54 5.23
N LEU A 6 1.63 -15.81 5.11
CA LEU A 6 2.12 -14.92 6.16
C LEU A 6 1.69 -13.48 5.85
N ILE A 7 1.09 -12.81 6.83
CA ILE A 7 0.72 -11.39 6.75
C ILE A 7 1.38 -10.64 7.91
N THR A 8 2.04 -9.53 7.63
CA THR A 8 2.56 -8.62 8.65
C THR A 8 1.78 -7.31 8.62
N GLY A 9 1.57 -6.67 9.79
CA GLY A 9 0.76 -5.46 9.89
C GLY A 9 -0.74 -5.74 9.78
N HIS A 10 -1.21 -6.78 10.46
CA HIS A 10 -2.58 -7.28 10.34
C HIS A 10 -3.65 -6.31 10.90
N ASN A 11 -3.29 -5.41 11.80
CA ASN A 11 -4.23 -4.43 12.38
C ASN A 11 -4.37 -3.15 11.56
N GLY A 12 -3.48 -2.94 10.58
CA GLY A 12 -3.60 -1.86 9.61
C GLY A 12 -4.83 -2.05 8.71
N GLU A 13 -5.30 -0.97 8.13
CA GLU A 13 -6.48 -0.93 7.25
C GLU A 13 -6.42 -1.96 6.12
N ILE A 14 -5.32 -1.93 5.34
CA ILE A 14 -5.12 -2.84 4.21
C ILE A 14 -4.91 -4.28 4.72
N GLY A 15 -4.13 -4.47 5.78
CA GLY A 15 -3.81 -5.79 6.33
C GLY A 15 -5.05 -6.54 6.81
N SER A 16 -5.90 -5.89 7.62
CA SER A 16 -7.11 -6.49 8.17
C SER A 16 -8.13 -6.88 7.09
N LYS A 17 -8.35 -6.01 6.10
CA LYS A 17 -9.26 -6.28 4.99
C LYS A 17 -8.71 -7.36 4.05
N THR A 18 -7.38 -7.40 3.83
CA THR A 18 -6.72 -8.48 3.06
C THR A 18 -6.90 -9.83 3.75
N ILE A 19 -6.76 -9.92 5.07
CA ILE A 19 -7.01 -11.15 5.83
C ILE A 19 -8.44 -11.62 5.62
N LYS A 20 -9.44 -10.74 5.83
CA LYS A 20 -10.85 -11.08 5.62
C LYS A 20 -11.07 -11.66 4.22
N LYS A 21 -10.52 -11.03 3.19
CA LYS A 21 -10.64 -11.51 1.80
C LYS A 21 -9.96 -12.86 1.58
N LEU A 22 -8.75 -13.08 2.11
CA LEU A 22 -8.03 -14.36 1.96
C LEU A 22 -8.76 -15.50 2.68
N VAL A 23 -9.32 -15.24 3.86
CA VAL A 23 -10.10 -16.25 4.59
C VAL A 23 -11.37 -16.62 3.84
N THR A 24 -12.10 -15.68 3.23
CA THR A 24 -13.24 -15.99 2.37
C THR A 24 -12.87 -16.83 1.14
N LEU A 25 -11.61 -16.73 0.68
CA LEU A 25 -11.05 -17.58 -0.37
C LEU A 25 -10.53 -18.95 0.15
N GLY A 26 -10.85 -19.30 1.40
CA GLY A 26 -10.45 -20.57 2.01
C GLY A 26 -8.97 -20.68 2.38
N LYS A 27 -8.24 -19.57 2.45
CA LYS A 27 -6.82 -19.56 2.80
C LYS A 27 -6.62 -19.65 4.30
N SER A 28 -5.48 -20.25 4.71
CA SER A 28 -5.06 -20.28 6.11
C SER A 28 -3.92 -19.28 6.31
N VAL A 29 -4.07 -18.38 7.27
CA VAL A 29 -3.21 -17.21 7.46
C VAL A 29 -2.48 -17.28 8.81
N ILE A 30 -1.21 -16.84 8.81
CA ILE A 30 -0.46 -16.45 10.00
C ILE A 30 -0.33 -14.93 9.93
N ALA A 31 -0.75 -14.23 10.97
CA ALA A 31 -0.82 -12.78 11.00
C ALA A 31 0.04 -12.23 12.15
N ILE A 32 1.00 -11.35 11.85
CA ILE A 32 1.91 -10.74 12.82
C ILE A 32 1.61 -9.24 12.92
N ASP A 33 1.54 -8.74 14.15
CA ASP A 33 1.48 -7.31 14.47
C ASP A 33 1.98 -7.07 15.90
N ILE A 34 2.38 -5.85 16.21
CA ILE A 34 2.81 -5.44 17.55
C ILE A 34 1.66 -5.31 18.55
N VAL A 35 0.43 -5.33 18.07
CA VAL A 35 -0.80 -5.25 18.87
C VAL A 35 -1.70 -6.45 18.61
N ASP A 36 -2.59 -6.75 19.56
CA ASP A 36 -3.59 -7.81 19.40
C ASP A 36 -4.61 -7.45 18.31
N PRO A 37 -5.19 -8.46 17.62
CA PRO A 37 -6.19 -8.21 16.60
C PRO A 37 -7.45 -7.56 17.20
N LYS A 38 -8.02 -6.58 16.50
CA LYS A 38 -9.32 -5.98 16.87
C LYS A 38 -10.44 -7.03 16.89
N GLU A 39 -10.36 -7.99 15.98
CA GLU A 39 -11.31 -9.09 15.84
C GLU A 39 -10.53 -10.37 15.47
N LYS A 40 -10.81 -11.49 16.15
CA LYS A 40 -10.24 -12.79 15.81
C LYS A 40 -11.07 -13.47 14.73
N ILE A 41 -10.43 -13.78 13.61
CA ILE A 41 -11.04 -14.44 12.46
C ILE A 41 -10.69 -15.93 12.48
N HIS A 42 -11.66 -16.81 12.25
CA HIS A 42 -11.42 -18.24 12.14
C HIS A 42 -10.40 -18.56 11.03
N ASN A 43 -9.58 -19.59 11.23
CA ASN A 43 -8.47 -19.98 10.33
C ASN A 43 -7.29 -18.98 10.25
N VAL A 44 -7.20 -18.02 11.17
CA VAL A 44 -6.05 -17.11 11.32
C VAL A 44 -5.32 -17.44 12.61
N THR A 45 -4.01 -17.64 12.52
CA THR A 45 -3.11 -17.73 13.68
C THR A 45 -2.49 -16.35 13.90
N TYR A 46 -2.82 -15.70 15.01
CA TYR A 46 -2.30 -14.37 15.35
C TYR A 46 -1.05 -14.50 16.23
N ILE A 47 -0.03 -13.73 15.91
CA ILE A 47 1.22 -13.61 16.64
C ILE A 47 1.42 -12.13 16.99
N LYS A 48 1.48 -11.83 18.28
CA LYS A 48 1.77 -10.47 18.77
C LYS A 48 3.28 -10.33 18.95
N ASP A 49 3.95 -9.76 17.95
CA ASP A 49 5.39 -9.50 17.97
C ASP A 49 5.76 -8.51 16.87
N THR A 50 6.99 -8.04 16.90
CA THR A 50 7.54 -7.14 15.88
C THR A 50 8.22 -7.92 14.75
N ILE A 51 8.14 -7.37 13.53
CA ILE A 51 8.88 -7.93 12.36
C ILE A 51 10.39 -7.75 12.49
N THR A 52 10.88 -6.95 13.44
CA THR A 52 12.30 -6.82 13.77
C THR A 52 12.82 -8.00 14.60
N ASN A 53 11.93 -8.85 15.12
CA ASN A 53 12.32 -10.10 15.78
C ASN A 53 12.71 -11.17 14.72
N HIS A 54 13.97 -11.12 14.29
CA HIS A 54 14.49 -12.01 13.25
C HIS A 54 14.41 -13.50 13.64
N GLN A 55 14.53 -13.82 14.95
CA GLN A 55 14.43 -15.21 15.42
C GLN A 55 13.02 -15.75 15.22
N LEU A 56 12.00 -14.97 15.55
CA LEU A 56 10.60 -15.32 15.31
C LEU A 56 10.32 -15.52 13.82
N ILE A 57 10.75 -14.55 12.98
CA ILE A 57 10.54 -14.67 11.53
C ILE A 57 11.15 -15.96 10.98
N ASN A 58 12.40 -16.26 11.36
CA ASN A 58 13.05 -17.52 10.96
C ASN A 58 12.30 -18.77 11.47
N SER A 59 11.80 -18.77 12.71
CA SER A 59 11.02 -19.91 13.23
C SER A 59 9.75 -20.15 12.43
N ILE A 60 9.03 -19.09 12.03
CA ILE A 60 7.82 -19.20 11.23
C ILE A 60 8.10 -19.90 9.89
N PHE A 61 9.18 -19.56 9.19
CA PHE A 61 9.57 -20.22 7.94
C PHE A 61 10.09 -21.65 8.15
N ASN A 62 10.54 -22.01 9.33
CA ASN A 62 10.94 -23.38 9.66
C ASN A 62 9.72 -24.25 10.07
N ASP A 63 8.78 -23.69 10.80
CA ASP A 63 7.66 -24.43 11.40
C ASP A 63 6.49 -24.59 10.41
N TYR A 64 6.36 -23.66 9.45
CA TYR A 64 5.25 -23.61 8.51
C TYR A 64 5.73 -23.64 7.06
N HIS A 65 4.91 -24.19 6.17
CA HIS A 65 5.13 -24.12 4.72
C HIS A 65 4.55 -22.81 4.17
N ILE A 66 5.34 -21.73 4.21
CA ILE A 66 4.92 -20.39 3.73
C ILE A 66 4.99 -20.33 2.21
N THR A 67 3.86 -20.17 1.56
CA THR A 67 3.76 -20.07 0.09
C THR A 67 3.62 -18.63 -0.43
N GLU A 68 3.04 -17.77 0.40
CA GLU A 68 2.79 -16.37 0.07
C GLU A 68 3.06 -15.49 1.30
N VAL A 69 3.63 -14.33 1.08
CA VAL A 69 3.84 -13.28 2.10
C VAL A 69 3.17 -11.99 1.63
N TYR A 70 2.39 -11.36 2.50
CA TYR A 70 1.83 -10.02 2.31
C TYR A 70 2.39 -9.12 3.40
N HIS A 71 3.27 -8.20 3.03
CA HIS A 71 4.03 -7.41 3.98
C HIS A 71 3.49 -6.00 4.11
N PHE A 72 2.59 -5.77 5.08
CA PHE A 72 1.98 -4.45 5.32
C PHE A 72 2.58 -3.69 6.52
N ALA A 73 3.34 -4.34 7.39
CA ALA A 73 3.96 -3.67 8.53
C ALA A 73 4.97 -2.62 8.06
N ALA A 74 4.72 -1.37 8.39
CA ALA A 74 5.59 -0.24 8.05
C ALA A 74 5.27 0.99 8.91
N LEU A 75 6.24 1.88 9.10
CA LEU A 75 5.99 3.24 9.51
C LEU A 75 5.62 4.09 8.29
N LEU A 76 4.53 4.86 8.40
CA LEU A 76 4.06 5.73 7.33
C LEU A 76 4.83 7.05 7.29
N SER A 77 4.56 7.84 6.24
CA SER A 77 5.30 9.01 5.82
C SER A 77 5.69 9.96 6.97
N GLN A 78 4.71 10.44 7.76
CA GLN A 78 4.96 11.37 8.84
C GLN A 78 5.76 10.72 9.98
N THR A 79 5.38 9.53 10.41
CA THR A 79 6.06 8.81 11.49
C THR A 79 7.50 8.44 11.10
N ALA A 80 7.73 8.05 9.84
CA ALA A 80 9.06 7.77 9.32
C ALA A 80 9.95 9.03 9.30
N SER A 81 9.39 10.19 8.96
CA SER A 81 10.12 11.47 8.99
C SER A 81 10.48 11.91 10.39
N LEU A 82 9.61 11.66 11.38
CA LEU A 82 9.85 11.98 12.79
C LEU A 82 10.82 11.01 13.48
N ASN A 83 10.91 9.77 12.99
CA ASN A 83 11.73 8.70 13.58
C ASN A 83 12.55 7.97 12.50
N PRO A 84 13.58 8.61 11.90
CA PRO A 84 14.34 8.05 10.79
C PRO A 84 15.02 6.73 11.09
N GLU A 85 15.60 6.57 12.28
CA GLU A 85 16.28 5.34 12.71
C GLU A 85 15.29 4.17 12.84
N LEU A 86 14.14 4.41 13.45
CA LEU A 86 13.10 3.38 13.55
C LEU A 86 12.52 3.04 12.17
N ALA A 87 12.39 4.03 11.28
CA ALA A 87 11.98 3.80 9.90
C ALA A 87 13.00 2.93 9.14
N PHE A 88 14.29 3.14 9.34
CA PHE A 88 15.33 2.28 8.77
C PHE A 88 15.23 0.84 9.28
N GLU A 89 15.08 0.64 10.60
CA GLU A 89 14.97 -0.71 11.19
C GLU A 89 13.72 -1.46 10.72
N ILE A 90 12.57 -0.80 10.67
CA ILE A 90 11.29 -1.45 10.31
C ILE A 90 11.10 -1.51 8.80
N ASN A 91 11.15 -0.34 8.11
CA ASN A 91 10.77 -0.27 6.70
C ASN A 91 11.84 -0.83 5.77
N GLU A 92 13.10 -0.85 6.19
CA GLU A 92 14.19 -1.31 5.34
C GLU A 92 14.78 -2.63 5.85
N LYS A 93 15.38 -2.65 7.03
CA LYS A 93 16.14 -3.79 7.53
C LYS A 93 15.25 -5.02 7.79
N ALA A 94 14.14 -4.84 8.51
CA ALA A 94 13.22 -5.94 8.78
C ALA A 94 12.50 -6.40 7.49
N SER A 95 12.17 -5.47 6.57
CA SER A 95 11.59 -5.83 5.28
C SER A 95 12.56 -6.66 4.42
N LYS A 96 13.85 -6.27 4.35
CA LYS A 96 14.88 -7.06 3.66
C LYS A 96 15.02 -8.46 4.28
N ASN A 97 15.08 -8.55 5.62
CA ASN A 97 15.14 -9.84 6.30
C ASN A 97 13.95 -10.75 5.95
N LEU A 98 12.74 -10.20 5.91
CA LEU A 98 11.54 -10.98 5.54
C LEU A 98 11.59 -11.46 4.08
N ILE A 99 12.10 -10.63 3.17
CA ILE A 99 12.34 -10.99 1.77
C ILE A 99 13.39 -12.10 1.67
N ASP A 100 14.50 -12.00 2.41
CA ASP A 100 15.56 -13.00 2.45
C ASP A 100 15.06 -14.36 2.99
N CYS A 101 14.27 -14.34 4.07
CA CYS A 101 13.64 -15.55 4.61
C CYS A 101 12.73 -16.21 3.55
N SER A 102 11.97 -15.41 2.81
CA SER A 102 11.08 -15.91 1.75
C SER A 102 11.86 -16.50 0.58
N TYR A 103 12.92 -15.83 0.13
CA TYR A 103 13.80 -16.29 -0.94
C TYR A 103 14.52 -17.60 -0.54
N ASN A 104 15.15 -17.63 0.64
CA ASN A 104 15.88 -18.77 1.13
C ASN A 104 14.97 -19.98 1.38
N PHE A 105 13.74 -19.75 1.87
CA PHE A 105 12.73 -20.80 1.99
C PHE A 105 12.40 -21.41 0.63
N GLY A 106 12.20 -20.59 -0.40
CA GLY A 106 11.96 -21.06 -1.77
C GLY A 106 13.11 -21.89 -2.31
N ILE A 107 14.36 -21.45 -2.13
CA ILE A 107 15.56 -22.20 -2.53
C ILE A 107 15.64 -23.54 -1.79
N LYS A 108 15.52 -23.52 -0.45
CA LYS A 108 15.66 -24.72 0.41
C LYS A 108 14.59 -25.79 0.09
N ASN A 109 13.38 -25.35 -0.25
CA ASN A 109 12.25 -26.26 -0.49
C ASN A 109 11.97 -26.50 -1.98
N ASN A 110 12.84 -26.07 -2.88
CA ASN A 110 12.71 -26.21 -4.33
C ASN A 110 11.35 -25.69 -4.84
N CYS A 111 10.95 -24.49 -4.41
CA CYS A 111 9.69 -23.87 -4.76
C CYS A 111 9.82 -22.35 -4.93
N ILE A 112 8.77 -21.71 -5.41
CA ILE A 112 8.65 -20.26 -5.45
C ILE A 112 7.77 -19.79 -4.30
N THR A 113 8.28 -18.85 -3.50
CA THR A 113 7.50 -18.09 -2.52
C THR A 113 7.05 -16.77 -3.13
N LYS A 114 5.76 -16.50 -3.18
CA LYS A 114 5.24 -15.21 -3.63
C LYS A 114 5.36 -14.18 -2.52
N PHE A 115 5.77 -12.97 -2.85
CA PHE A 115 5.93 -11.87 -1.90
C PHE A 115 5.26 -10.60 -2.40
N PHE A 116 4.26 -10.12 -1.70
CA PHE A 116 3.63 -8.83 -1.97
C PHE A 116 4.21 -7.73 -1.08
N PHE A 117 4.57 -6.61 -1.70
CA PHE A 117 5.05 -5.40 -1.03
C PHE A 117 4.24 -4.17 -1.49
N PRO A 118 3.57 -3.44 -0.58
CA PRO A 118 2.92 -2.18 -0.91
C PRO A 118 3.96 -1.07 -1.03
N SER A 119 4.22 -0.61 -2.23
CA SER A 119 4.96 0.60 -2.50
C SER A 119 4.03 1.82 -2.53
N SER A 120 4.50 2.97 -2.95
CA SER A 120 3.78 4.24 -2.89
C SER A 120 4.19 5.17 -4.01
N ILE A 121 3.31 6.11 -4.38
CA ILE A 121 3.65 7.27 -5.22
C ILE A 121 4.79 8.12 -4.65
N ALA A 122 5.10 7.99 -3.36
CA ALA A 122 6.21 8.67 -2.71
C ALA A 122 7.60 8.29 -3.26
N VAL A 123 7.71 7.25 -4.10
CA VAL A 123 8.94 6.90 -4.80
C VAL A 123 9.25 7.83 -5.97
N TYR A 124 8.24 8.52 -6.51
CA TYR A 124 8.43 9.52 -7.56
C TYR A 124 9.02 10.81 -7.00
N GLY A 125 9.47 11.66 -7.89
CA GLY A 125 10.04 12.98 -7.56
C GLY A 125 11.23 13.32 -8.45
N PRO A 126 11.84 14.48 -8.28
CA PRO A 126 11.48 15.65 -7.44
C PRO A 126 10.46 16.59 -8.11
N ARG A 127 9.91 16.21 -9.24
CA ARG A 127 8.97 17.03 -10.03
C ARG A 127 7.61 16.36 -10.06
N LYS A 128 6.56 17.17 -10.03
CA LYS A 128 5.22 16.72 -10.33
C LYS A 128 5.17 16.15 -11.76
N ILE A 129 4.71 14.91 -11.87
CA ILE A 129 4.56 14.21 -13.15
C ILE A 129 3.06 13.99 -13.38
N GLU A 130 2.59 14.31 -14.58
CA GLU A 130 1.26 13.95 -15.01
C GLU A 130 1.30 12.59 -15.71
N ASN A 131 0.34 11.72 -15.42
CA ASN A 131 0.24 10.38 -15.97
C ASN A 131 1.54 9.55 -15.81
N ALA A 132 2.10 9.57 -14.58
CA ALA A 132 3.37 8.93 -14.28
C ALA A 132 3.35 7.42 -14.55
N SER A 133 4.31 6.92 -15.30
CA SER A 133 4.50 5.50 -15.59
C SER A 133 5.53 4.87 -14.65
N GLU A 134 5.62 3.54 -14.61
CA GLU A 134 6.63 2.85 -13.81
C GLU A 134 8.07 3.06 -14.32
N GLN A 135 8.23 3.63 -15.51
CA GLN A 135 9.52 3.92 -16.15
C GLN A 135 9.98 5.36 -15.98
N ASP A 136 9.11 6.22 -15.42
CA ASP A 136 9.48 7.61 -15.16
C ASP A 136 10.53 7.74 -14.06
N ILE A 137 11.07 8.96 -13.93
CA ILE A 137 12.14 9.25 -12.99
C ILE A 137 11.69 8.94 -11.55
N ILE A 138 12.38 8.00 -10.93
CA ILE A 138 12.18 7.58 -9.55
C ILE A 138 13.31 8.19 -8.72
N LYS A 139 13.01 9.28 -8.01
CA LYS A 139 13.95 9.98 -7.15
C LYS A 139 13.21 10.53 -5.93
N PRO A 140 12.91 9.67 -4.93
CA PRO A 140 12.15 10.07 -3.76
C PRO A 140 12.79 11.22 -3.01
N THR A 141 11.97 12.12 -2.49
CA THR A 141 12.38 13.28 -1.70
C THR A 141 12.14 13.08 -0.20
N THR A 142 11.49 12.00 0.19
CA THR A 142 11.17 11.67 1.58
C THR A 142 11.87 10.39 2.03
N ILE A 143 12.12 10.26 3.35
CA ILE A 143 12.65 9.02 3.96
C ILE A 143 11.77 7.83 3.62
N TYR A 144 10.45 7.99 3.77
CA TYR A 144 9.47 6.95 3.46
C TYR A 144 9.54 6.50 1.99
N GLY A 145 9.55 7.45 1.05
CA GLY A 145 9.67 7.16 -0.37
C GLY A 145 10.98 6.42 -0.70
N ASN A 146 12.08 6.83 -0.08
CA ASN A 146 13.38 6.19 -0.24
C ASN A 146 13.37 4.75 0.30
N ASN A 147 12.82 4.52 1.50
CA ASN A 147 12.67 3.16 2.04
C ASN A 147 11.85 2.27 1.09
N LYS A 148 10.73 2.79 0.54
CA LYS A 148 9.90 2.03 -0.42
C LYS A 148 10.69 1.67 -1.68
N LEU A 149 11.43 2.62 -2.26
CA LEU A 149 12.25 2.38 -3.45
C LEU A 149 13.34 1.33 -3.22
N ILE A 150 14.04 1.40 -2.08
CA ILE A 150 15.06 0.42 -1.73
C ILE A 150 14.50 -1.00 -1.70
N ILE A 151 13.30 -1.19 -1.15
CA ILE A 151 12.66 -2.51 -1.08
C ILE A 151 12.12 -2.96 -2.44
N GLU A 152 11.58 -2.05 -3.29
CA GLU A 152 11.24 -2.38 -4.68
C GLU A 152 12.45 -2.95 -5.43
N GLN A 153 13.59 -2.27 -5.35
CA GLN A 153 14.83 -2.66 -6.03
C GLN A 153 15.38 -3.98 -5.48
N TYR A 154 15.40 -4.13 -4.15
CA TYR A 154 15.90 -5.33 -3.50
C TYR A 154 15.08 -6.57 -3.85
N GLY A 155 13.75 -6.49 -3.71
CA GLY A 155 12.85 -7.59 -4.03
C GLY A 155 12.87 -7.96 -5.52
N SER A 156 12.90 -6.96 -6.41
CA SER A 156 12.99 -7.17 -7.87
C SER A 156 14.29 -7.88 -8.26
N LYS A 157 15.42 -7.51 -7.65
CA LYS A 157 16.72 -8.19 -7.87
C LYS A 157 16.70 -9.66 -7.47
N LEU A 158 16.12 -9.99 -6.31
CA LEU A 158 16.01 -11.39 -5.86
C LEU A 158 15.01 -12.18 -6.72
N HIS A 159 13.96 -11.53 -7.22
CA HIS A 159 13.09 -12.14 -8.21
C HIS A 159 13.84 -12.51 -9.49
N GLU A 160 14.64 -11.59 -10.05
CA GLU A 160 15.44 -11.85 -11.25
C GLU A 160 16.40 -13.04 -11.05
N ASN A 161 17.03 -13.16 -9.87
CA ASN A 161 17.87 -14.30 -9.51
C ASN A 161 17.10 -15.63 -9.46
N SER A 162 15.78 -15.57 -9.22
CA SER A 162 14.89 -16.73 -9.12
C SER A 162 14.43 -17.24 -10.49
N LEU A 163 14.35 -16.36 -11.50
CA LEU A 163 13.81 -16.68 -12.83
C LEU A 163 14.56 -17.83 -13.52
N SER A 164 15.90 -17.80 -13.51
CA SER A 164 16.71 -18.80 -14.18
C SER A 164 16.64 -20.20 -13.56
N LYS A 165 16.30 -20.27 -12.27
CA LYS A 165 16.26 -21.52 -11.49
C LYS A 165 14.84 -22.02 -11.22
N ASN A 166 13.84 -21.18 -11.47
CA ASN A 166 12.43 -21.41 -11.12
C ASN A 166 12.22 -21.80 -9.63
N VAL A 167 13.08 -21.28 -8.75
CA VAL A 167 13.01 -21.44 -7.29
C VAL A 167 13.43 -20.14 -6.61
N GLY A 168 12.93 -19.88 -5.40
CA GLY A 168 13.24 -18.69 -4.63
C GLY A 168 12.03 -17.77 -4.48
N LEU A 169 12.07 -16.57 -5.07
CA LEU A 169 11.11 -15.49 -4.81
C LEU A 169 10.36 -15.06 -6.07
N ASP A 170 9.05 -14.88 -5.97
CA ASP A 170 8.23 -14.13 -6.91
C ASP A 170 7.78 -12.83 -6.22
N PHE A 171 8.61 -11.78 -6.34
CA PHE A 171 8.32 -10.47 -5.75
C PHE A 171 7.32 -9.70 -6.60
N ARG A 172 6.32 -9.09 -5.96
CA ARG A 172 5.28 -8.28 -6.59
C ARG A 172 4.99 -7.06 -5.76
N SER A 173 4.85 -5.90 -6.40
CA SER A 173 4.61 -4.63 -5.73
C SER A 173 3.62 -3.76 -6.48
N ILE A 174 2.88 -2.97 -5.74
CA ILE A 174 1.99 -1.91 -6.27
C ILE A 174 2.42 -0.59 -5.64
N ARG A 175 2.60 0.44 -6.48
CA ARG A 175 2.72 1.83 -6.04
C ARG A 175 1.34 2.40 -5.81
N PHE A 176 0.91 2.39 -4.57
CA PHE A 176 -0.40 2.93 -4.22
C PHE A 176 -0.39 4.46 -4.22
N PRO A 177 -1.46 5.07 -4.76
CA PRO A 177 -1.78 6.48 -4.55
C PRO A 177 -2.37 6.69 -3.14
N GLY A 178 -3.04 7.83 -2.91
CA GLY A 178 -3.87 8.01 -1.73
C GLY A 178 -4.96 6.94 -1.64
N VAL A 179 -5.00 6.18 -0.55
CA VAL A 179 -6.06 5.19 -0.33
C VAL A 179 -7.19 5.84 0.46
N ILE A 180 -8.41 5.83 -0.10
CA ILE A 180 -9.59 6.33 0.58
C ILE A 180 -10.39 5.16 1.14
N SER A 181 -10.56 5.15 2.45
CA SER A 181 -11.38 4.18 3.16
C SER A 181 -12.52 4.86 3.88
N TYR A 182 -13.65 4.21 3.91
CA TYR A 182 -14.84 4.67 4.63
C TYR A 182 -14.73 4.49 6.16
N ASP A 183 -13.79 3.66 6.65
CA ASP A 183 -13.53 3.41 8.08
C ASP A 183 -12.22 4.05 8.56
N SER A 184 -11.59 4.94 7.76
CA SER A 184 -10.22 5.36 8.03
C SER A 184 -10.09 6.27 9.24
N VAL A 185 -9.13 5.92 10.10
CA VAL A 185 -8.58 6.81 11.11
C VAL A 185 -7.34 7.49 10.50
N PRO A 186 -7.14 8.81 10.70
CA PRO A 186 -5.94 9.49 10.21
C PRO A 186 -4.67 8.77 10.62
N SER A 187 -3.81 8.49 9.64
CA SER A 187 -2.58 7.70 9.84
C SER A 187 -1.30 8.54 9.74
N GLY A 188 -1.44 9.86 9.46
CA GLY A 188 -0.34 10.79 9.25
C GLY A 188 0.21 10.77 7.82
N GLY A 189 -0.58 10.31 6.85
CA GLY A 189 -0.26 10.40 5.42
C GLY A 189 -0.59 11.77 4.84
N THR A 190 0.19 12.23 3.86
CA THR A 190 -0.08 13.50 3.14
C THR A 190 -1.44 13.45 2.40
N THR A 191 -1.91 12.27 2.02
CA THR A 191 -3.19 12.06 1.32
C THR A 191 -4.39 11.86 2.25
N ASP A 192 -4.17 11.83 3.57
CA ASP A 192 -5.24 11.61 4.56
C ASP A 192 -6.28 12.74 4.58
N TYR A 193 -5.97 13.88 3.95
CA TYR A 193 -6.94 14.98 3.83
C TYR A 193 -8.23 14.58 3.12
N ALA A 194 -8.15 13.70 2.11
CA ALA A 194 -9.32 13.34 1.32
C ALA A 194 -10.34 12.51 2.13
N PRO A 195 -9.99 11.39 2.79
CA PRO A 195 -10.93 10.68 3.65
C PRO A 195 -11.39 11.52 4.85
N GLN A 196 -10.51 12.37 5.43
CA GLN A 196 -10.90 13.26 6.53
C GLN A 196 -11.92 14.31 6.07
N MET A 197 -11.70 14.93 4.93
CA MET A 197 -12.63 15.91 4.35
C MET A 197 -14.00 15.29 4.08
N ILE A 198 -14.05 14.08 3.52
CA ILE A 198 -15.29 13.33 3.29
C ILE A 198 -16.02 13.07 4.62
N ASN A 199 -15.32 12.60 5.65
CA ASN A 199 -15.91 12.31 6.95
C ASN A 199 -16.45 13.58 7.63
N ASN A 200 -15.68 14.67 7.63
CA ASN A 200 -16.13 15.95 8.19
C ASN A 200 -17.36 16.47 7.44
N ALA A 201 -17.40 16.34 6.09
CA ALA A 201 -18.56 16.74 5.31
C ALA A 201 -19.81 15.92 5.64
N LYS A 202 -19.68 14.58 5.78
CA LYS A 202 -20.79 13.70 6.22
C LYS A 202 -21.33 14.09 7.60
N ASN A 203 -20.47 14.54 8.50
CA ASN A 203 -20.84 14.95 9.85
C ASN A 203 -21.32 16.41 9.93
N GLY A 204 -21.23 17.19 8.85
CA GLY A 204 -21.53 18.63 8.86
C GLY A 204 -20.50 19.46 9.63
N GLU A 205 -19.29 18.95 9.77
CA GLU A 205 -18.19 19.56 10.52
C GLU A 205 -17.30 20.41 9.61
N LYS A 206 -16.59 21.37 10.22
CA LYS A 206 -15.59 22.19 9.51
C LYS A 206 -14.31 21.37 9.29
N PHE A 207 -13.72 21.49 8.10
CA PHE A 207 -12.43 20.89 7.77
C PHE A 207 -11.39 21.97 7.46
N GLU A 208 -10.19 21.83 8.05
CA GLU A 208 -9.02 22.66 7.74
C GLU A 208 -8.05 21.88 6.85
N CYS A 209 -7.97 22.29 5.58
CA CYS A 209 -7.07 21.66 4.61
C CYS A 209 -5.69 22.31 4.65
N LYS A 210 -4.64 21.49 4.83
CA LYS A 210 -3.24 21.92 4.86
C LYS A 210 -2.58 22.00 3.49
N LEU A 211 -3.30 21.66 2.44
CA LEU A 211 -2.83 21.71 1.05
C LEU A 211 -3.53 22.83 0.28
N SER A 212 -2.87 23.32 -0.76
CA SER A 212 -3.43 24.27 -1.73
C SER A 212 -4.65 23.67 -2.43
N ALA A 213 -5.65 24.50 -2.72
CA ALA A 213 -6.85 24.13 -3.45
C ALA A 213 -6.55 23.43 -4.80
N ASN A 214 -5.46 23.83 -5.46
CA ASN A 214 -5.08 23.31 -6.78
C ASN A 214 -4.19 22.07 -6.70
N THR A 215 -3.89 21.55 -5.50
CA THR A 215 -3.09 20.32 -5.36
C THR A 215 -3.88 19.14 -5.87
N THR A 216 -3.44 18.55 -6.96
CA THR A 216 -4.04 17.36 -7.60
C THR A 216 -3.21 16.13 -7.28
N LEU A 217 -3.85 15.09 -6.75
CA LEU A 217 -3.22 13.81 -6.42
C LEU A 217 -4.09 12.64 -6.90
N PRO A 218 -3.47 11.47 -7.20
CA PRO A 218 -4.20 10.26 -7.53
C PRO A 218 -4.74 9.57 -6.28
N PHE A 219 -5.86 8.86 -6.42
CA PHE A 219 -6.53 8.12 -5.35
C PHE A 219 -7.06 6.77 -5.82
N ILE A 220 -7.27 5.88 -4.84
CA ILE A 220 -7.90 4.57 -5.00
C ILE A 220 -8.75 4.26 -3.76
N GLY A 221 -9.91 3.66 -3.95
CA GLY A 221 -10.75 3.19 -2.85
C GLY A 221 -10.19 1.92 -2.21
N ILE A 222 -10.51 1.70 -0.94
CA ILE A 222 -9.99 0.55 -0.18
C ILE A 222 -10.39 -0.80 -0.81
N ASP A 223 -11.61 -0.96 -1.31
CA ASP A 223 -12.05 -2.22 -1.90
C ASP A 223 -11.28 -2.54 -3.19
N LYS A 224 -11.01 -1.52 -4.01
CA LYS A 224 -10.21 -1.66 -5.22
C LYS A 224 -8.74 -1.92 -4.88
N THR A 225 -8.24 -1.33 -3.79
CA THR A 225 -6.91 -1.62 -3.24
C THR A 225 -6.79 -3.11 -2.91
N ILE A 226 -7.75 -3.66 -2.14
CA ILE A 226 -7.73 -5.08 -1.75
C ILE A 226 -7.87 -6.00 -2.96
N SER A 227 -8.80 -5.71 -3.87
CA SER A 227 -8.96 -6.53 -5.08
C SER A 227 -7.69 -6.52 -5.94
N SER A 228 -7.06 -5.36 -6.13
CA SER A 228 -5.80 -5.24 -6.88
C SER A 228 -4.66 -6.08 -6.28
N ILE A 229 -4.55 -6.13 -4.95
CA ILE A 229 -3.58 -6.98 -4.25
C ILE A 229 -3.85 -8.45 -4.55
N ILE A 230 -5.11 -8.88 -4.38
CA ILE A 230 -5.49 -10.29 -4.58
C ILE A 230 -5.32 -10.70 -6.05
N ASP A 231 -5.74 -9.85 -6.99
CA ASP A 231 -5.64 -10.11 -8.43
C ASP A 231 -4.18 -10.21 -8.85
N LEU A 232 -3.33 -9.25 -8.46
CA LEU A 232 -1.89 -9.30 -8.71
C LEU A 232 -1.27 -10.59 -8.16
N MET A 233 -1.60 -10.98 -6.93
CA MET A 233 -1.04 -12.18 -6.29
C MET A 233 -1.59 -13.50 -6.88
N SER A 234 -2.77 -13.46 -7.45
CA SER A 234 -3.38 -14.62 -8.14
C SER A 234 -2.84 -14.82 -9.56
N PHE A 235 -2.32 -13.78 -10.18
CA PHE A 235 -1.84 -13.82 -11.53
C PHE A 235 -0.62 -14.74 -11.70
N LYS A 236 -0.57 -15.52 -12.81
CA LYS A 236 0.42 -16.58 -13.00
C LYS A 236 1.72 -16.16 -13.68
N VAL A 237 1.89 -14.89 -14.07
CA VAL A 237 3.07 -14.48 -14.84
C VAL A 237 4.32 -14.43 -13.98
N ILE A 238 5.15 -15.43 -14.14
CA ILE A 238 6.47 -15.56 -13.52
C ILE A 238 7.55 -14.93 -14.42
N GLU A 239 7.34 -14.89 -15.74
CA GLU A 239 8.37 -14.59 -16.75
C GLU A 239 8.66 -13.09 -16.96
N SER A 240 7.80 -12.19 -16.51
CA SER A 240 8.02 -10.76 -16.67
C SER A 240 9.05 -10.22 -15.67
N LYS A 241 10.00 -9.42 -16.16
CA LYS A 241 10.91 -8.65 -15.29
C LYS A 241 10.20 -7.50 -14.57
N LEU A 242 9.04 -7.06 -15.06
CA LEU A 242 8.25 -6.03 -14.39
C LEU A 242 7.62 -6.60 -13.12
N ARG A 243 7.95 -6.01 -11.98
CA ARG A 243 7.47 -6.45 -10.66
C ARG A 243 6.75 -5.39 -9.88
N VAL A 244 6.78 -4.16 -10.36
CA VAL A 244 6.18 -3.00 -9.71
C VAL A 244 5.17 -2.37 -10.67
N PHE A 245 3.98 -2.08 -10.17
CA PHE A 245 2.85 -1.62 -10.98
C PHE A 245 2.21 -0.38 -10.35
N ASN A 246 1.75 0.53 -11.19
CA ASN A 246 0.92 1.66 -10.79
C ASN A 246 -0.56 1.28 -10.80
N VAL A 247 -1.31 1.80 -9.83
CA VAL A 247 -2.78 1.72 -9.80
C VAL A 247 -3.37 3.04 -9.32
N GLN A 248 -4.49 3.47 -9.92
CA GLN A 248 -5.35 4.54 -9.40
C GLN A 248 -6.78 4.34 -9.91
N GLU A 249 -7.77 4.81 -9.18
CA GLU A 249 -9.15 4.92 -9.70
C GLU A 249 -9.42 6.31 -10.23
N ALA A 250 -9.15 7.33 -9.44
CA ALA A 250 -9.41 8.72 -9.82
C ALA A 250 -8.22 9.63 -9.49
N SER A 251 -8.20 10.80 -10.13
CA SER A 251 -7.26 11.87 -9.81
C SER A 251 -8.05 13.17 -9.76
N PHE A 252 -7.89 13.92 -8.68
CA PHE A 252 -8.65 15.17 -8.46
C PHE A 252 -7.89 16.13 -7.56
N SER A 253 -8.21 17.41 -7.68
CA SER A 253 -7.68 18.45 -6.82
C SER A 253 -8.44 18.54 -5.49
N VAL A 254 -7.82 19.18 -4.50
CA VAL A 254 -8.49 19.50 -3.24
C VAL A 254 -9.75 20.30 -3.48
N LYS A 255 -9.72 21.24 -4.47
CA LYS A 255 -10.88 22.09 -4.82
C LYS A 255 -12.02 21.27 -5.41
N GLU A 256 -11.76 20.37 -6.37
CA GLU A 256 -12.79 19.52 -6.96
C GLU A 256 -13.50 18.69 -5.89
N LEU A 257 -12.73 18.07 -4.97
CA LEU A 257 -13.32 17.32 -3.86
C LEU A 257 -14.16 18.22 -2.95
N SER A 258 -13.64 19.39 -2.57
CA SER A 258 -14.38 20.30 -1.68
C SER A 258 -15.64 20.87 -2.31
N ASP A 259 -15.60 21.24 -3.59
CA ASP A 259 -16.77 21.77 -4.31
C ASP A 259 -17.88 20.71 -4.40
N PHE A 260 -17.53 19.47 -4.72
CA PHE A 260 -18.46 18.35 -4.73
C PHE A 260 -19.09 18.11 -3.35
N LEU A 261 -18.28 18.11 -2.29
CA LEU A 261 -18.78 17.91 -0.93
C LEU A 261 -19.66 19.07 -0.44
N LEU A 262 -19.36 20.32 -0.79
CA LEU A 262 -20.18 21.47 -0.48
C LEU A 262 -21.56 21.41 -1.14
N GLN A 263 -21.63 20.90 -2.37
CA GLN A 263 -22.93 20.70 -3.06
C GLN A 263 -23.76 19.61 -2.38
N LYS A 264 -23.11 18.52 -1.95
CA LYS A 264 -23.79 17.35 -1.37
C LYS A 264 -24.16 17.54 0.11
N PHE A 265 -23.33 18.30 0.84
CA PHE A 265 -23.49 18.57 2.28
C PHE A 265 -23.45 20.08 2.57
N PRO A 266 -24.58 20.78 2.49
CA PRO A 266 -24.63 22.27 2.59
C PRO A 266 -24.14 22.82 3.93
N SER A 267 -24.12 22.03 5.01
CA SER A 267 -23.59 22.41 6.33
C SER A 267 -22.07 22.32 6.43
N PHE A 268 -21.42 21.61 5.50
CA PHE A 268 -19.97 21.47 5.47
C PHE A 268 -19.28 22.81 5.24
N GLN A 269 -18.14 23.01 5.89
CA GLN A 269 -17.31 24.21 5.71
C GLN A 269 -15.86 23.80 5.53
N ILE A 270 -15.16 24.42 4.59
CA ILE A 270 -13.74 24.24 4.39
C ILE A 270 -12.97 25.52 4.62
N LEU A 271 -11.81 25.40 5.29
CA LEU A 271 -10.80 26.44 5.40
C LEU A 271 -9.51 25.94 4.77
N TYR A 272 -8.95 26.71 3.86
CA TYR A 272 -7.62 26.44 3.32
C TYR A 272 -6.58 27.15 4.18
N ASN A 273 -5.75 26.36 4.87
CA ASN A 273 -4.64 26.83 5.69
C ASN A 273 -3.36 26.07 5.30
N GLU A 274 -2.80 26.46 4.16
CA GLU A 274 -1.66 25.76 3.56
C GLU A 274 -0.46 25.67 4.50
N ASN A 275 0.01 24.44 4.71
CA ASN A 275 1.24 24.16 5.45
C ASN A 275 2.36 23.87 4.44
N LYS A 276 3.40 24.73 4.43
CA LYS A 276 4.51 24.64 3.48
C LYS A 276 5.21 23.28 3.45
N ASN A 277 5.35 22.62 4.60
CA ASN A 277 6.00 21.32 4.66
C ASN A 277 5.15 20.21 4.02
N PHE A 278 3.83 20.22 4.26
CA PHE A 278 2.91 19.29 3.61
C PHE A 278 2.83 19.54 2.10
N GLN A 279 2.70 20.82 1.71
CA GLN A 279 2.61 21.22 0.31
C GLN A 279 3.87 20.81 -0.45
N SER A 280 5.06 21.10 0.08
CA SER A 280 6.32 20.75 -0.59
C SER A 280 6.49 19.25 -0.84
N VAL A 281 5.94 18.38 0.01
CA VAL A 281 5.91 16.93 -0.23
C VAL A 281 4.92 16.59 -1.33
N ALA A 282 3.70 17.12 -1.28
CA ALA A 282 2.66 16.86 -2.27
C ALA A 282 3.09 17.32 -3.69
N ASP A 283 3.83 18.42 -3.79
CA ASP A 283 4.33 18.97 -5.06
C ASP A 283 5.38 18.08 -5.75
N THR A 284 5.97 17.11 -5.04
CA THR A 284 6.89 16.14 -5.62
C THR A 284 6.20 14.87 -6.12
N TRP A 285 4.95 14.68 -5.79
CA TRP A 285 4.20 13.48 -6.18
C TRP A 285 3.48 13.67 -7.51
N PRO A 286 3.26 12.59 -8.27
CA PRO A 286 2.52 12.65 -9.53
C PRO A 286 1.08 13.12 -9.31
N SER A 287 0.56 13.89 -10.27
CA SER A 287 -0.86 14.28 -10.26
C SER A 287 -1.78 13.16 -10.73
N SER A 288 -1.26 12.21 -11.50
CA SER A 288 -1.97 11.02 -11.94
C SER A 288 -0.99 9.91 -12.32
N LEU A 289 -1.48 8.67 -12.39
CA LEU A 289 -0.69 7.47 -12.70
C LEU A 289 -1.16 6.79 -13.99
N ASN A 290 -0.22 6.34 -14.80
CA ASN A 290 -0.49 5.43 -15.90
C ASN A 290 -0.69 4.01 -15.37
N CYS A 291 -1.85 3.41 -15.61
CA CYS A 291 -2.23 2.08 -15.14
C CYS A 291 -2.28 1.03 -16.28
N GLU A 292 -1.76 1.34 -17.49
CA GLU A 292 -1.83 0.44 -18.64
C GLU A 292 -1.22 -0.93 -18.38
N LYS A 293 -0.13 -0.99 -17.62
CA LYS A 293 0.50 -2.27 -17.27
C LYS A 293 -0.38 -3.09 -16.31
N ALA A 294 -0.96 -2.47 -15.29
CA ALA A 294 -1.91 -3.12 -14.41
C ALA A 294 -3.13 -3.65 -15.19
N ASN A 295 -3.67 -2.84 -16.10
CA ASN A 295 -4.75 -3.27 -16.99
C ASN A 295 -4.36 -4.49 -17.82
N LYS A 296 -3.20 -4.45 -18.48
CA LYS A 296 -2.71 -5.55 -19.32
C LYS A 296 -2.47 -6.84 -18.54
N PHE A 297 -1.99 -6.75 -17.29
CA PHE A 297 -1.61 -7.93 -16.50
C PHE A 297 -2.78 -8.59 -15.78
N TRP A 298 -3.71 -7.82 -15.19
CA TRP A 298 -4.85 -8.38 -14.44
C TRP A 298 -6.17 -7.64 -14.64
N ASN A 299 -6.33 -7.00 -15.80
CA ASN A 299 -7.55 -6.26 -16.18
C ASN A 299 -7.93 -5.16 -15.17
N PHE A 300 -6.94 -4.49 -14.59
CA PHE A 300 -7.21 -3.35 -13.71
C PHE A 300 -7.91 -2.25 -14.51
N SER A 301 -9.05 -1.80 -14.01
CA SER A 301 -9.80 -0.68 -14.61
C SER A 301 -9.79 0.54 -13.69
N THR A 302 -9.61 1.71 -14.28
CA THR A 302 -9.75 2.99 -13.59
C THR A 302 -11.19 3.48 -13.71
N GLU A 303 -11.71 4.13 -12.66
CA GLU A 303 -12.91 4.95 -12.78
C GLU A 303 -12.50 6.31 -13.39
N LYS A 304 -13.20 6.74 -14.41
CA LYS A 304 -12.92 8.03 -15.08
C LYS A 304 -13.78 9.16 -14.51
N ASP A 305 -14.89 8.80 -13.89
CA ASP A 305 -15.81 9.74 -13.28
C ASP A 305 -15.45 9.90 -11.80
N PHE A 306 -14.86 11.05 -11.48
CA PHE A 306 -14.48 11.42 -10.13
C PHE A 306 -15.69 11.51 -9.18
N GLU A 307 -16.82 12.06 -9.65
CA GLU A 307 -18.01 12.23 -8.81
C GLU A 307 -18.61 10.88 -8.45
N LEU A 308 -18.71 9.97 -9.43
CA LEU A 308 -19.14 8.59 -9.19
C LEU A 308 -18.20 7.86 -8.23
N PHE A 309 -16.87 8.07 -8.36
CA PHE A 309 -15.88 7.49 -7.45
C PHE A 309 -16.13 7.94 -6.00
N ILE A 310 -16.31 9.25 -5.76
CA ILE A 310 -16.56 9.80 -4.43
C ILE A 310 -17.94 9.38 -3.90
N GLU A 311 -18.98 9.35 -4.74
CA GLU A 311 -20.30 8.85 -4.34
C GLU A 311 -20.27 7.41 -3.85
N ASN A 312 -19.54 6.54 -4.54
CA ASN A 312 -19.37 5.14 -4.13
C ASN A 312 -18.69 5.01 -2.76
N ILE A 313 -17.82 5.95 -2.38
CA ILE A 313 -17.19 5.99 -1.06
C ILE A 313 -18.17 6.52 0.01
N ILE A 314 -18.90 7.59 -0.29
CA ILE A 314 -19.84 8.23 0.65
C ILE A 314 -20.99 7.29 1.03
N ASN A 315 -21.47 6.48 0.09
CA ASN A 315 -22.63 5.59 0.26
C ASN A 315 -22.32 4.28 0.99
N LYS A 316 -21.06 4.04 1.36
CA LYS A 316 -20.62 2.92 2.20
C LYS A 316 -20.46 3.31 3.65
#